data_e20431cf0e44b5680e1a4cc3d8d85348
#
_entry.id   e20431cf0e44b5680e1a4cc3d8d85348
#
_cell.length_a   1.000
_cell.length_b   1.000
_cell.length_c   1.000
_cell.angle_alpha   90.00
_cell.angle_beta   90.00
_cell.angle_gamma   90.00
#
_symmetry.space_group_name_H-M   'P 1'
#
loop_
_entity.id
_entity.type
_entity.pdbx_description
1 polymer ?
#
loop_
_entity_poly.entity_id
_entity_poly.type
_entity_poly.pdbx_seq_one_letter_code
_entity_poly.pdbx_strand_id
1 'polypeptide(L)'
;MKILALNWNDLKNPYAGGAEVHLEELLRRLVGFGHEVTLFCSGYKDCRSEETVEGVKIIRRGNRYNFNLIAPFHLRKIVKNNLFNILVEDINKIPFYTPLYLNLKTLVVIPHLFATTVFQEINFVLGSYIYLAEKPLMFFYRGKKFNVISESTAADIAARGVPREDITVIHCGIDRQRYAFDASVGKYERPTVLYLGRIKKYKSIQHLIRAFKIVKETLPEARLMIVGAGDYLPQLQVLADSLGLKDEVEFPGFVATEDKVERMRRAHVAVLPSLKEGWGLTNIEANSVGTTVVAADVPGLKDSVRDGQTGFLYEYGQIDRLAEKLLLILTNEQLRRQLEKQALEWAETFNWDRAAKKFEKVLFEVLETEK
;
A
#
# COMPACT_ATOMS: atom_id res chain seq x y z
N MET A 1 19.65 -18.02 -6.90
CA MET A 1 19.16 -18.57 -5.61
C MET A 1 17.81 -19.22 -5.82
N LYS A 2 17.46 -20.17 -4.92
CA LYS A 2 16.08 -20.68 -4.79
C LYS A 2 15.41 -19.99 -3.61
N ILE A 3 14.41 -19.17 -3.89
CA ILE A 3 13.74 -18.29 -2.93
C ILE A 3 12.35 -18.83 -2.66
N LEU A 4 12.02 -19.02 -1.39
CA LEU A 4 10.65 -19.29 -0.93
C LEU A 4 10.07 -17.99 -0.36
N ALA A 5 9.02 -17.47 -0.95
CA ALA A 5 8.26 -16.36 -0.40
C ALA A 5 7.00 -16.87 0.28
N LEU A 6 6.63 -16.28 1.41
CA LEU A 6 5.42 -16.58 2.17
C LEU A 6 4.62 -15.30 2.34
N ASN A 7 3.38 -15.31 1.84
CA ASN A 7 2.45 -14.20 1.97
C ASN A 7 1.02 -14.73 2.19
N TRP A 8 0.14 -13.88 2.70
CA TRP A 8 -1.27 -14.23 2.85
C TRP A 8 -1.97 -14.43 1.52
N ASN A 9 -1.74 -13.58 0.54
CA ASN A 9 -2.38 -13.63 -0.76
C ASN A 9 -1.36 -13.50 -1.88
N ASP A 10 -1.75 -13.89 -3.09
CA ASP A 10 -1.14 -13.45 -4.34
C ASP A 10 -2.02 -12.36 -5.01
N LEU A 11 -1.54 -11.77 -6.11
CA LEU A 11 -2.26 -10.68 -6.82
C LEU A 11 -3.58 -11.11 -7.44
N LYS A 12 -3.78 -12.40 -7.74
CA LYS A 12 -5.05 -12.91 -8.28
C LYS A 12 -6.12 -13.08 -7.20
N ASN A 13 -5.72 -13.02 -5.93
CA ASN A 13 -6.66 -13.12 -4.83
C ASN A 13 -7.54 -11.85 -4.77
N PRO A 14 -8.89 -11.97 -4.72
CA PRO A 14 -9.79 -10.81 -4.65
C PRO A 14 -9.55 -9.87 -3.46
N TYR A 15 -8.81 -10.33 -2.45
CA TYR A 15 -8.47 -9.55 -1.26
C TYR A 15 -7.07 -8.94 -1.32
N ALA A 16 -6.37 -9.08 -2.46
CA ALA A 16 -5.05 -8.48 -2.66
C ALA A 16 -5.10 -6.94 -2.57
N GLY A 17 -3.99 -6.35 -2.18
CA GLY A 17 -3.83 -4.91 -2.04
C GLY A 17 -2.39 -4.46 -2.30
N GLY A 18 -2.02 -3.29 -1.78
CA GLY A 18 -0.71 -2.72 -2.03
C GLY A 18 0.48 -3.55 -1.53
N ALA A 19 0.30 -4.31 -0.45
CA ALA A 19 1.36 -5.20 0.07
C ALA A 19 1.65 -6.35 -0.91
N GLU A 20 0.60 -6.96 -1.47
CA GLU A 20 0.74 -8.02 -2.48
C GLU A 20 1.38 -7.47 -3.76
N VAL A 21 0.99 -6.27 -4.21
CA VAL A 21 1.64 -5.59 -5.36
C VAL A 21 3.13 -5.40 -5.07
N HIS A 22 3.49 -4.89 -3.89
CA HIS A 22 4.89 -4.69 -3.52
C HIS A 22 5.70 -5.99 -3.60
N LEU A 23 5.22 -7.06 -2.95
CA LEU A 23 5.95 -8.30 -2.93
C LEU A 23 6.08 -8.91 -4.33
N GLU A 24 4.99 -9.03 -5.09
CA GLU A 24 5.03 -9.68 -6.41
C GLU A 24 5.83 -8.88 -7.45
N GLU A 25 5.83 -7.55 -7.38
CA GLU A 25 6.70 -6.71 -8.21
C GLU A 25 8.19 -6.97 -7.95
N LEU A 26 8.57 -7.26 -6.69
CA LEU A 26 9.93 -7.68 -6.37
C LEU A 26 10.20 -9.11 -6.84
N LEU A 27 9.29 -10.06 -6.57
CA LEU A 27 9.48 -11.48 -6.88
C LEU A 27 9.65 -11.73 -8.39
N ARG A 28 8.83 -11.10 -9.25
CA ARG A 28 8.94 -11.26 -10.70
C ARG A 28 10.27 -10.72 -11.25
N ARG A 29 10.81 -9.64 -10.65
CA ARG A 29 12.12 -9.11 -11.04
C ARG A 29 13.26 -10.01 -10.59
N LEU A 30 13.13 -10.61 -9.41
CA LEU A 30 14.10 -11.62 -8.97
C LEU A 30 14.14 -12.82 -9.94
N VAL A 31 12.99 -13.23 -10.51
CA VAL A 31 12.97 -14.21 -11.60
C VAL A 31 13.73 -13.69 -12.81
N GLY A 32 13.52 -12.42 -13.21
CA GLY A 32 14.25 -11.75 -14.27
C GLY A 32 15.77 -11.66 -14.02
N PHE A 33 16.22 -11.66 -12.76
CA PHE A 33 17.65 -11.71 -12.38
C PHE A 33 18.21 -13.14 -12.34
N GLY A 34 17.42 -14.15 -12.72
CA GLY A 34 17.86 -15.55 -12.79
C GLY A 34 17.66 -16.35 -11.50
N HIS A 35 16.82 -15.89 -10.59
CA HIS A 35 16.45 -16.66 -9.39
C HIS A 35 15.23 -17.57 -9.63
N GLU A 36 15.21 -18.73 -8.96
CA GLU A 36 14.03 -19.57 -8.88
C GLU A 36 13.16 -19.11 -7.70
N VAL A 37 11.95 -18.63 -7.97
CA VAL A 37 11.07 -18.06 -6.95
C VAL A 37 9.79 -18.88 -6.82
N THR A 38 9.48 -19.26 -5.58
CA THR A 38 8.22 -19.92 -5.22
C THR A 38 7.48 -19.07 -4.20
N LEU A 39 6.23 -18.69 -4.50
CA LEU A 39 5.33 -18.01 -3.56
C LEU A 39 4.36 -19.04 -2.97
N PHE A 40 4.32 -19.13 -1.64
CA PHE A 40 3.33 -19.91 -0.90
C PHE A 40 2.31 -18.96 -0.26
N CYS A 41 1.03 -19.14 -0.55
CA CYS A 41 -0.05 -18.25 -0.09
C CYS A 41 -1.37 -19.00 0.14
N SER A 42 -2.39 -18.27 0.65
CA SER A 42 -3.74 -18.81 0.81
C SER A 42 -4.46 -18.97 -0.53
N GLY A 43 -5.34 -19.97 -0.59
CA GLY A 43 -6.26 -20.14 -1.70
C GLY A 43 -7.49 -19.21 -1.59
N TYR A 44 -8.19 -19.08 -2.69
CA TYR A 44 -9.49 -18.42 -2.81
C TYR A 44 -10.43 -19.25 -3.68
N LYS A 45 -11.69 -18.86 -3.76
CA LYS A 45 -12.70 -19.60 -4.52
C LYS A 45 -12.28 -19.78 -5.97
N ASP A 46 -12.36 -21.00 -6.49
CA ASP A 46 -12.06 -21.39 -7.87
C ASP A 46 -10.60 -21.14 -8.31
N CYS A 47 -9.66 -20.92 -7.38
CA CYS A 47 -8.25 -20.77 -7.73
C CYS A 47 -7.59 -22.12 -8.05
N ARG A 48 -6.59 -22.10 -8.92
CA ARG A 48 -5.69 -23.26 -9.11
C ARG A 48 -4.80 -23.41 -7.88
N SER A 49 -4.62 -24.66 -7.42
CA SER A 49 -3.74 -24.93 -6.27
C SER A 49 -2.27 -24.68 -6.54
N GLU A 50 -1.85 -24.77 -7.79
CA GLU A 50 -0.51 -24.45 -8.26
C GLU A 50 -0.59 -23.85 -9.66
N GLU A 51 0.18 -22.81 -9.91
CA GLU A 51 0.38 -22.21 -11.24
C GLU A 51 1.70 -21.46 -11.29
N THR A 52 2.13 -21.07 -12.48
CA THR A 52 3.27 -20.16 -12.67
C THR A 52 2.75 -18.87 -13.31
N VAL A 53 3.07 -17.74 -12.70
CA VAL A 53 2.70 -16.41 -13.18
C VAL A 53 3.96 -15.57 -13.28
N GLU A 54 4.25 -15.04 -14.46
CA GLU A 54 5.47 -14.25 -14.73
C GLU A 54 6.77 -14.92 -14.22
N GLY A 55 6.85 -16.25 -14.31
CA GLY A 55 7.99 -17.04 -13.86
C GLY A 55 8.00 -17.37 -12.36
N VAL A 56 7.14 -16.79 -11.56
CA VAL A 56 6.97 -17.11 -10.14
C VAL A 56 6.07 -18.34 -10.01
N LYS A 57 6.57 -19.42 -9.37
CA LYS A 57 5.75 -20.58 -9.03
C LYS A 57 4.87 -20.25 -7.82
N ILE A 58 3.56 -20.26 -7.98
CA ILE A 58 2.59 -19.98 -6.91
C ILE A 58 2.01 -21.30 -6.41
N ILE A 59 2.05 -21.50 -5.09
CA ILE A 59 1.44 -22.65 -4.41
C ILE A 59 0.38 -22.11 -3.44
N ARG A 60 -0.88 -22.47 -3.65
CA ARG A 60 -2.01 -22.05 -2.81
C ARG A 60 -2.53 -23.20 -1.98
N ARG A 61 -2.72 -22.98 -0.67
CA ARG A 61 -3.33 -23.96 0.24
C ARG A 61 -4.26 -23.26 1.22
N GLY A 62 -5.30 -23.98 1.65
CA GLY A 62 -6.30 -23.44 2.58
C GLY A 62 -7.07 -22.25 2.02
N ASN A 63 -7.45 -21.35 2.92
CA ASN A 63 -8.19 -20.12 2.62
C ASN A 63 -7.87 -19.02 3.64
N ARG A 64 -8.47 -17.85 3.46
CA ARG A 64 -8.24 -16.67 4.35
C ARG A 64 -8.51 -16.90 5.85
N TYR A 65 -9.22 -17.96 6.24
CA TYR A 65 -9.61 -18.20 7.63
C TYR A 65 -8.71 -19.22 8.33
N ASN A 66 -8.06 -20.13 7.57
CA ASN A 66 -7.28 -21.22 8.14
C ASN A 66 -5.81 -21.26 7.69
N PHE A 67 -5.41 -20.34 6.81
CA PHE A 67 -4.08 -20.38 6.20
C PHE A 67 -2.95 -20.34 7.25
N ASN A 68 -3.04 -19.47 8.24
CA ASN A 68 -2.03 -19.37 9.31
C ASN A 68 -1.90 -20.63 10.16
N LEU A 69 -2.97 -21.42 10.27
CA LEU A 69 -2.96 -22.69 11.03
C LEU A 69 -2.35 -23.82 10.24
N ILE A 70 -2.59 -23.87 8.93
CA ILE A 70 -2.09 -24.97 8.07
C ILE A 70 -0.73 -24.69 7.45
N ALA A 71 -0.34 -23.42 7.34
CA ALA A 71 0.93 -23.00 6.75
C ALA A 71 2.14 -23.73 7.33
N PRO A 72 2.31 -23.90 8.67
CA PRO A 72 3.46 -24.59 9.24
C PRO A 72 3.62 -26.04 8.73
N PHE A 73 2.53 -26.77 8.55
CA PHE A 73 2.56 -28.17 8.06
C PHE A 73 2.96 -28.23 6.59
N HIS A 74 2.37 -27.37 5.77
CA HIS A 74 2.69 -27.33 4.33
C HIS A 74 4.10 -26.80 4.07
N LEU A 75 4.53 -25.75 4.78
CA LEU A 75 5.89 -25.18 4.65
C LEU A 75 6.97 -26.21 5.00
N ARG A 76 6.81 -26.94 6.11
CA ARG A 76 7.75 -28.04 6.46
C ARG A 76 7.86 -29.08 5.33
N LYS A 77 6.74 -29.46 4.71
CA LYS A 77 6.73 -30.39 3.58
C LYS A 77 7.38 -29.80 2.33
N ILE A 78 7.07 -28.53 2.02
CA ILE A 78 7.64 -27.81 0.86
C ILE A 78 9.16 -27.70 1.01
N VAL A 79 9.64 -27.27 2.18
CA VAL A 79 11.08 -27.11 2.46
C VAL A 79 11.81 -28.47 2.48
N LYS A 80 11.18 -29.52 3.03
CA LYS A 80 11.78 -30.86 3.04
C LYS A 80 11.97 -31.43 1.61
N ASN A 81 11.05 -31.10 0.72
CA ASN A 81 11.05 -31.66 -0.64
C ASN A 81 11.81 -30.80 -1.66
N ASN A 82 12.23 -29.59 -1.27
CA ASN A 82 12.94 -28.65 -2.14
C ASN A 82 14.08 -27.97 -1.38
N LEU A 83 15.20 -27.74 -2.06
CA LEU A 83 16.34 -27.06 -1.50
C LEU A 83 16.20 -25.54 -1.71
N PHE A 84 15.60 -24.85 -0.76
CA PHE A 84 15.58 -23.37 -0.76
C PHE A 84 16.81 -22.82 -0.06
N ASN A 85 17.34 -21.69 -0.58
CA ASN A 85 18.45 -20.97 0.04
C ASN A 85 17.96 -20.02 1.12
N ILE A 86 16.79 -19.36 0.89
CA ILE A 86 16.26 -18.30 1.74
C ILE A 86 14.73 -18.31 1.75
N LEU A 87 14.17 -17.92 2.87
CA LEU A 87 12.77 -17.58 3.05
C LEU A 87 12.60 -16.06 3.09
N VAL A 88 11.62 -15.55 2.35
CA VAL A 88 11.08 -14.20 2.46
C VAL A 88 9.71 -14.30 3.12
N GLU A 89 9.59 -13.89 4.37
CA GLU A 89 8.30 -13.88 5.08
C GLU A 89 7.70 -12.48 5.07
N ASP A 90 6.62 -12.27 4.30
CA ASP A 90 5.88 -11.00 4.26
C ASP A 90 4.79 -11.00 5.35
N ILE A 91 5.00 -10.15 6.36
CA ILE A 91 4.09 -9.98 7.49
C ILE A 91 3.19 -8.77 7.21
N ASN A 92 2.17 -8.99 6.40
CA ASN A 92 1.16 -7.96 6.08
C ASN A 92 -0.18 -8.17 6.81
N LYS A 93 -0.26 -9.20 7.66
CA LYS A 93 -1.41 -9.53 8.54
C LYS A 93 -0.90 -10.18 9.81
N ILE A 94 -1.31 -11.43 10.07
CA ILE A 94 -0.83 -12.21 11.21
C ILE A 94 0.51 -12.84 10.86
N PRO A 95 1.55 -12.73 11.73
CA PRO A 95 2.83 -13.39 11.53
C PRO A 95 2.68 -14.92 11.45
N PHE A 96 3.51 -15.57 10.64
CA PHE A 96 3.54 -17.03 10.56
C PHE A 96 4.51 -17.68 11.52
N TYR A 97 5.39 -16.87 12.15
CA TYR A 97 6.39 -17.35 13.12
C TYR A 97 7.28 -18.45 12.58
N THR A 98 7.69 -18.34 11.32
CA THR A 98 8.52 -19.36 10.65
C THR A 98 9.81 -19.73 11.39
N PRO A 99 10.48 -18.83 12.14
CA PRO A 99 11.67 -19.18 12.91
C PRO A 99 11.44 -20.26 13.98
N LEU A 100 10.19 -20.48 14.43
CA LEU A 100 9.86 -21.50 15.43
C LEU A 100 9.87 -22.94 14.86
N TYR A 101 9.75 -23.09 13.54
CA TYR A 101 9.55 -24.42 12.94
C TYR A 101 10.30 -24.67 11.63
N LEU A 102 11.00 -23.66 11.09
CA LEU A 102 11.85 -23.79 9.91
C LEU A 102 13.29 -23.35 10.26
N ASN A 103 14.25 -24.15 9.81
CA ASN A 103 15.66 -23.80 9.88
C ASN A 103 16.15 -23.26 8.52
N LEU A 104 15.62 -22.10 8.10
CA LEU A 104 16.02 -21.39 6.89
C LEU A 104 16.49 -19.98 7.26
N LYS A 105 17.50 -19.48 6.53
CA LYS A 105 17.82 -18.07 6.54
C LYS A 105 16.59 -17.28 6.08
N THR A 106 16.21 -16.26 6.83
CA THR A 106 14.91 -15.58 6.65
C THR A 106 15.09 -14.07 6.60
N LEU A 107 14.59 -13.46 5.53
CA LEU A 107 14.33 -12.03 5.45
C LEU A 107 12.87 -11.77 5.80
N VAL A 108 12.63 -10.88 6.74
CA VAL A 108 11.28 -10.48 7.17
C VAL A 108 10.88 -9.21 6.44
N VAL A 109 9.77 -9.23 5.73
CA VAL A 109 9.20 -8.05 5.06
C VAL A 109 8.01 -7.56 5.86
N ILE A 110 8.01 -6.29 6.24
CA ILE A 110 6.90 -5.66 6.99
C ILE A 110 6.45 -4.40 6.24
N PRO A 111 5.35 -4.44 5.47
CA PRO A 111 4.79 -3.25 4.86
C PRO A 111 4.30 -2.23 5.89
N HIS A 112 3.59 -2.71 6.92
CA HIS A 112 3.17 -1.96 8.11
C HIS A 112 2.66 -2.94 9.17
N LEU A 113 2.61 -2.49 10.41
CA LEU A 113 1.98 -3.23 11.50
C LEU A 113 0.60 -2.63 11.80
N PHE A 114 -0.39 -3.44 12.15
CA PHE A 114 -1.72 -2.96 12.49
C PHE A 114 -1.76 -2.24 13.83
N ALA A 115 -1.07 -2.79 14.83
CA ALA A 115 -1.14 -2.27 16.20
C ALA A 115 -2.60 -2.05 16.64
N THR A 116 -2.91 -0.91 17.25
CA THR A 116 -4.27 -0.58 17.70
C THR A 116 -5.26 -0.21 16.59
N THR A 117 -4.79 0.09 15.36
CA THR A 117 -5.67 0.46 14.26
C THR A 117 -6.55 -0.70 13.77
N VAL A 118 -6.13 -1.94 14.06
CA VAL A 118 -6.91 -3.14 13.75
C VAL A 118 -8.35 -3.10 14.33
N PHE A 119 -8.54 -2.46 15.48
CA PHE A 119 -9.88 -2.33 16.12
C PHE A 119 -10.82 -1.38 15.37
N GLN A 120 -10.30 -0.60 14.42
CA GLN A 120 -11.13 0.25 13.56
C GLN A 120 -11.51 -0.43 12.24
N GLU A 121 -10.82 -1.54 11.91
CA GLU A 121 -11.04 -2.27 10.66
C GLU A 121 -11.93 -3.49 10.81
N ILE A 122 -11.87 -4.15 11.98
CA ILE A 122 -12.56 -5.41 12.24
C ILE A 122 -13.18 -5.43 13.64
N ASN A 123 -14.02 -6.42 13.92
CA ASN A 123 -14.63 -6.57 15.23
C ASN A 123 -13.59 -6.81 16.35
N PHE A 124 -13.97 -6.49 17.58
CA PHE A 124 -13.08 -6.53 18.74
C PHE A 124 -12.40 -7.88 18.97
N VAL A 125 -13.09 -9.00 18.73
CA VAL A 125 -12.56 -10.36 18.98
C VAL A 125 -11.42 -10.66 18.00
N LEU A 126 -11.66 -10.47 16.70
CA LEU A 126 -10.63 -10.69 15.66
C LEU A 126 -9.51 -9.65 15.77
N GLY A 127 -9.85 -8.40 16.14
CA GLY A 127 -8.86 -7.36 16.38
C GLY A 127 -7.93 -7.70 17.53
N SER A 128 -8.46 -8.21 18.63
CA SER A 128 -7.68 -8.67 19.78
C SER A 128 -6.76 -9.84 19.39
N TYR A 129 -7.25 -10.78 18.59
CA TYR A 129 -6.43 -11.89 18.10
C TYR A 129 -5.24 -11.40 17.26
N ILE A 130 -5.46 -10.49 16.30
CA ILE A 130 -4.36 -9.95 15.47
C ILE A 130 -3.40 -9.13 16.32
N TYR A 131 -3.91 -8.26 17.20
CA TYR A 131 -3.10 -7.44 18.10
C TYR A 131 -2.19 -8.28 19.00
N LEU A 132 -2.74 -9.34 19.60
CA LEU A 132 -1.98 -10.26 20.46
C LEU A 132 -0.97 -11.08 19.64
N ALA A 133 -1.32 -11.44 18.40
CA ALA A 133 -0.39 -12.12 17.50
C ALA A 133 0.75 -11.22 17.02
N GLU A 134 0.56 -9.90 16.91
CA GLU A 134 1.66 -8.97 16.59
C GLU A 134 2.62 -8.71 17.76
N LYS A 135 2.12 -8.76 18.99
CA LYS A 135 2.89 -8.35 20.18
C LYS A 135 4.22 -9.06 20.35
N PRO A 136 4.33 -10.41 20.25
CA PRO A 136 5.58 -11.13 20.45
C PRO A 136 6.47 -11.19 19.20
N LEU A 137 6.10 -10.50 18.10
CA LEU A 137 6.78 -10.57 16.81
C LEU A 137 8.29 -10.32 16.96
N MET A 138 8.69 -9.21 17.60
CA MET A 138 10.10 -8.84 17.71
C MET A 138 10.92 -9.81 18.58
N PHE A 139 10.29 -10.53 19.48
CA PHE A 139 10.94 -11.58 20.26
C PHE A 139 11.26 -12.82 19.40
N PHE A 140 10.30 -13.30 18.61
CA PHE A 140 10.48 -14.50 17.79
C PHE A 140 11.32 -14.28 16.52
N TYR A 141 11.39 -13.03 16.03
CA TYR A 141 12.23 -12.69 14.87
C TYR A 141 13.53 -11.97 15.24
N ARG A 142 13.93 -12.05 16.52
CA ARG A 142 15.20 -11.48 17.00
C ARG A 142 16.39 -11.98 16.17
N GLY A 143 17.27 -11.07 15.79
CA GLY A 143 18.46 -11.37 14.98
C GLY A 143 18.19 -11.66 13.51
N LYS A 144 16.96 -11.40 13.03
CA LYS A 144 16.65 -11.43 11.60
C LYS A 144 16.82 -10.05 10.99
N LYS A 145 17.10 -10.00 9.69
CA LYS A 145 17.05 -8.76 8.90
C LYS A 145 15.61 -8.46 8.49
N PHE A 146 15.29 -7.17 8.46
CA PHE A 146 13.96 -6.66 8.12
C PHE A 146 14.03 -5.76 6.89
N ASN A 147 13.10 -5.94 5.98
CA ASN A 147 12.80 -4.99 4.93
C ASN A 147 11.45 -4.34 5.20
N VAL A 148 11.41 -3.02 5.12
CA VAL A 148 10.19 -2.22 5.27
C VAL A 148 10.06 -1.26 4.08
N ILE A 149 8.83 -0.75 3.85
CA ILE A 149 8.54 0.08 2.69
C ILE A 149 8.55 1.59 2.98
N SER A 150 8.64 1.99 4.25
CA SER A 150 8.64 3.39 4.67
C SER A 150 9.52 3.64 5.89
N GLU A 151 10.01 4.87 6.05
CA GLU A 151 10.76 5.28 7.24
C GLU A 151 9.88 5.24 8.49
N SER A 152 8.60 5.56 8.37
CA SER A 152 7.64 5.44 9.49
C SER A 152 7.55 4.00 10.00
N THR A 153 7.51 3.00 9.09
CA THR A 153 7.50 1.59 9.49
C THR A 153 8.85 1.20 10.12
N ALA A 154 9.98 1.70 9.57
CA ALA A 154 11.30 1.47 10.16
C ALA A 154 11.39 2.01 11.59
N ALA A 155 10.88 3.22 11.83
CA ALA A 155 10.84 3.82 13.16
C ALA A 155 9.94 3.03 14.12
N ASP A 156 8.77 2.54 13.66
CA ASP A 156 7.87 1.72 14.49
C ASP A 156 8.53 0.41 14.94
N ILE A 157 9.17 -0.34 14.02
CA ILE A 157 9.83 -1.60 14.41
C ILE A 157 11.10 -1.39 15.21
N ALA A 158 11.85 -0.30 14.97
CA ALA A 158 13.01 0.07 15.79
C ALA A 158 12.58 0.42 17.22
N ALA A 159 11.49 1.16 17.41
CA ALA A 159 10.92 1.46 18.73
C ALA A 159 10.46 0.19 19.48
N ARG A 160 10.21 -0.91 18.77
CA ARG A 160 9.89 -2.23 19.35
C ARG A 160 11.12 -3.08 19.63
N GLY A 161 12.34 -2.55 19.45
CA GLY A 161 13.60 -3.18 19.83
C GLY A 161 14.34 -3.89 18.71
N VAL A 162 14.02 -3.68 17.45
CA VAL A 162 14.84 -4.13 16.32
C VAL A 162 15.99 -3.14 16.11
N PRO A 163 17.26 -3.57 16.09
CA PRO A 163 18.39 -2.69 15.79
C PRO A 163 18.24 -2.01 14.43
N ARG A 164 18.55 -0.72 14.33
CA ARG A 164 18.36 0.04 13.07
C ARG A 164 19.18 -0.52 11.91
N GLU A 165 20.35 -1.07 12.19
CA GLU A 165 21.23 -1.75 11.23
C GLU A 165 20.64 -3.04 10.67
N ASP A 166 19.62 -3.60 11.31
CA ASP A 166 18.91 -4.78 10.83
C ASP A 166 17.67 -4.41 9.99
N ILE A 167 17.40 -3.10 9.81
CA ILE A 167 16.24 -2.61 9.09
C ILE A 167 16.69 -1.91 7.81
N THR A 168 16.25 -2.44 6.66
CA THR A 168 16.47 -1.82 5.36
C THR A 168 15.15 -1.26 4.82
N VAL A 169 15.14 0.03 4.49
CA VAL A 169 13.99 0.67 3.85
C VAL A 169 14.12 0.56 2.33
N ILE A 170 13.14 -0.08 1.70
CA ILE A 170 13.02 -0.18 0.24
C ILE A 170 11.62 0.27 -0.14
N HIS A 171 11.53 1.49 -0.66
CA HIS A 171 10.25 2.05 -1.10
C HIS A 171 9.68 1.29 -2.30
N CYS A 172 8.36 1.27 -2.41
CA CYS A 172 7.68 0.76 -3.60
C CYS A 172 8.11 1.56 -4.83
N GLY A 173 8.21 0.90 -5.95
CA GLY A 173 8.37 1.54 -7.26
C GLY A 173 7.05 1.97 -7.86
N ILE A 174 7.11 2.54 -9.06
CA ILE A 174 5.96 2.86 -9.90
C ILE A 174 6.12 2.20 -11.27
N ASP A 175 5.03 1.73 -11.82
CA ASP A 175 4.96 1.26 -13.21
C ASP A 175 4.87 2.48 -14.14
N ARG A 176 6.01 2.91 -14.67
CA ARG A 176 6.12 4.11 -15.51
C ARG A 176 5.48 3.96 -16.88
N GLN A 177 5.29 2.74 -17.37
CA GLN A 177 4.58 2.54 -18.63
C GLN A 177 3.10 2.82 -18.44
N ARG A 178 2.55 2.35 -17.34
CA ARG A 178 1.15 2.51 -16.97
C ARG A 178 0.83 3.93 -16.48
N TYR A 179 1.64 4.46 -15.58
CA TYR A 179 1.45 5.78 -14.95
C TYR A 179 2.35 6.84 -15.58
N ALA A 180 2.44 6.85 -16.92
CA ALA A 180 3.19 7.88 -17.63
C ALA A 180 2.48 9.23 -17.58
N PHE A 181 3.27 10.31 -17.39
CA PHE A 181 2.78 11.66 -17.64
C PHE A 181 2.51 11.88 -19.12
N ASP A 182 1.41 12.54 -19.45
CA ASP A 182 1.03 12.90 -20.81
C ASP A 182 0.63 14.37 -20.86
N ALA A 183 1.47 15.20 -21.43
CA ALA A 183 1.26 16.64 -21.54
C ALA A 183 0.09 17.02 -22.47
N SER A 184 -0.40 16.11 -23.31
CA SER A 184 -1.54 16.33 -24.18
C SER A 184 -2.90 16.23 -23.43
N VAL A 185 -2.89 15.58 -22.27
CA VAL A 185 -4.10 15.40 -21.45
C VAL A 185 -4.29 16.61 -20.52
N GLY A 186 -5.27 17.44 -20.81
CA GLY A 186 -5.65 18.58 -19.98
C GLY A 186 -6.39 18.18 -18.70
N LYS A 187 -6.35 19.05 -17.69
CA LYS A 187 -7.20 18.89 -16.49
C LYS A 187 -8.68 19.02 -16.86
N TYR A 188 -9.55 18.50 -16.01
CA TYR A 188 -11.00 18.69 -16.20
C TYR A 188 -11.33 20.20 -16.22
N GLU A 189 -12.40 20.56 -16.93
CA GLU A 189 -12.88 21.95 -16.97
C GLU A 189 -13.31 22.46 -15.58
N ARG A 190 -14.03 21.60 -14.83
CA ARG A 190 -14.43 21.89 -13.45
C ARG A 190 -13.31 21.49 -12.47
N PRO A 191 -13.01 22.34 -11.45
CA PRO A 191 -12.07 21.97 -10.38
C PRO A 191 -12.46 20.64 -9.75
N THR A 192 -11.58 19.63 -9.90
CA THR A 192 -11.92 18.24 -9.55
C THR A 192 -10.98 17.71 -8.49
N VAL A 193 -11.56 17.31 -7.36
CA VAL A 193 -10.92 16.54 -6.29
C VAL A 193 -11.14 15.07 -6.54
N LEU A 194 -10.12 14.24 -6.40
CA LEU A 194 -10.16 12.81 -6.69
C LEU A 194 -9.72 11.99 -5.47
N TYR A 195 -10.54 11.03 -5.08
CA TYR A 195 -10.15 9.91 -4.23
C TYR A 195 -10.06 8.63 -5.05
N LEU A 196 -9.01 7.84 -4.84
CA LEU A 196 -8.83 6.53 -5.48
C LEU A 196 -8.39 5.50 -4.44
N GLY A 197 -9.16 4.42 -4.32
CA GLY A 197 -8.78 3.33 -3.43
C GLY A 197 -9.96 2.51 -2.92
N ARG A 198 -9.66 1.54 -2.05
CA ARG A 198 -10.69 0.75 -1.38
C ARG A 198 -11.55 1.64 -0.49
N ILE A 199 -12.86 1.44 -0.52
CA ILE A 199 -13.81 2.22 0.30
C ILE A 199 -14.03 1.49 1.62
N LYS A 200 -13.17 1.81 2.60
CA LYS A 200 -13.20 1.26 3.96
C LYS A 200 -13.25 2.39 4.99
N LYS A 201 -13.78 2.12 6.17
CA LYS A 201 -13.94 3.13 7.23
C LYS A 201 -12.63 3.81 7.60
N TYR A 202 -11.52 3.05 7.74
CA TYR A 202 -10.19 3.58 8.10
C TYR A 202 -9.55 4.46 7.01
N LYS A 203 -10.05 4.38 5.77
CA LYS A 203 -9.65 5.28 4.69
C LYS A 203 -10.17 6.70 4.86
N SER A 204 -11.06 6.91 5.83
CA SER A 204 -11.54 8.21 6.30
C SER A 204 -12.09 9.14 5.21
N ILE A 205 -12.68 8.56 4.17
CA ILE A 205 -13.28 9.30 3.04
C ILE A 205 -14.39 10.23 3.52
N GLN A 206 -15.04 9.92 4.65
CA GLN A 206 -16.00 10.80 5.30
C GLN A 206 -15.41 12.16 5.72
N HIS A 207 -14.09 12.23 6.02
CA HIS A 207 -13.41 13.50 6.28
C HIS A 207 -13.30 14.33 4.99
N LEU A 208 -13.00 13.67 3.87
CA LEU A 208 -12.93 14.32 2.56
C LEU A 208 -14.29 14.90 2.14
N ILE A 209 -15.38 14.14 2.29
CA ILE A 209 -16.73 14.62 1.93
C ILE A 209 -17.11 15.84 2.77
N ARG A 210 -16.79 15.84 4.09
CA ARG A 210 -17.05 17.01 4.96
C ARG A 210 -16.18 18.20 4.59
N ALA A 211 -14.90 18.00 4.31
CA ALA A 211 -14.01 19.06 3.83
C ALA A 211 -14.48 19.62 2.47
N PHE A 212 -14.95 18.75 1.60
CA PHE A 212 -15.49 19.14 0.30
C PHE A 212 -16.76 20.01 0.43
N LYS A 213 -17.59 19.80 1.45
CA LYS A 213 -18.73 20.71 1.76
C LYS A 213 -18.24 22.13 1.98
N ILE A 214 -17.14 22.32 2.72
CA ILE A 214 -16.55 23.63 2.95
C ILE A 214 -15.95 24.20 1.64
N VAL A 215 -15.30 23.36 0.85
CA VAL A 215 -14.77 23.76 -0.47
C VAL A 215 -15.91 24.29 -1.37
N LYS A 216 -17.07 23.68 -1.38
CA LYS A 216 -18.24 24.12 -2.17
C LYS A 216 -18.78 25.48 -1.79
N GLU A 217 -18.60 25.93 -0.56
CA GLU A 217 -19.02 27.27 -0.12
C GLU A 217 -18.19 28.38 -0.78
N THR A 218 -16.92 28.10 -1.09
CA THR A 218 -15.99 29.04 -1.74
C THR A 218 -15.91 28.83 -3.25
N LEU A 219 -16.02 27.58 -3.70
CA LEU A 219 -15.84 27.15 -5.10
C LEU A 219 -17.04 26.28 -5.55
N PRO A 220 -18.19 26.92 -5.84
CA PRO A 220 -19.43 26.19 -6.15
C PRO A 220 -19.36 25.24 -7.35
N GLU A 221 -18.49 25.50 -8.33
CA GLU A 221 -18.28 24.65 -9.51
C GLU A 221 -17.43 23.41 -9.24
N ALA A 222 -16.75 23.31 -8.09
CA ALA A 222 -15.93 22.15 -7.77
C ALA A 222 -16.75 20.86 -7.72
N ARG A 223 -16.11 19.73 -8.07
CA ARG A 223 -16.67 18.39 -7.93
C ARG A 223 -15.71 17.46 -7.23
N LEU A 224 -16.28 16.40 -6.62
CA LEU A 224 -15.54 15.33 -5.97
C LEU A 224 -15.83 14.00 -6.66
N MET A 225 -14.78 13.27 -7.03
CA MET A 225 -14.90 11.90 -7.54
C MET A 225 -14.30 10.93 -6.51
N ILE A 226 -15.09 9.92 -6.13
CA ILE A 226 -14.67 8.85 -5.19
C ILE A 226 -14.70 7.53 -5.96
N VAL A 227 -13.52 7.12 -6.45
CA VAL A 227 -13.35 5.93 -7.29
C VAL A 227 -12.88 4.76 -6.45
N GLY A 228 -13.61 3.66 -6.53
CA GLY A 228 -13.31 2.42 -5.84
C GLY A 228 -14.54 1.69 -5.34
N ALA A 229 -14.32 0.58 -4.65
CA ALA A 229 -15.37 -0.23 -4.06
C ALA A 229 -15.04 -0.60 -2.61
N GLY A 230 -16.07 -0.90 -1.83
CA GLY A 230 -15.91 -1.34 -0.46
C GLY A 230 -17.22 -1.27 0.34
N ASP A 231 -17.18 -1.87 1.51
CA ASP A 231 -18.35 -2.03 2.39
C ASP A 231 -18.81 -0.71 3.06
N TYR A 232 -17.98 0.33 3.01
CA TYR A 232 -18.31 1.64 3.59
C TYR A 232 -18.95 2.60 2.58
N LEU A 233 -19.15 2.19 1.31
CA LEU A 233 -19.75 3.03 0.26
C LEU A 233 -21.17 3.53 0.59
N PRO A 234 -22.12 2.69 1.09
CA PRO A 234 -23.46 3.17 1.38
C PRO A 234 -23.48 4.29 2.42
N GLN A 235 -22.61 4.22 3.44
CA GLN A 235 -22.52 5.25 4.47
C GLN A 235 -21.98 6.58 3.92
N LEU A 236 -21.07 6.52 2.94
CA LEU A 236 -20.56 7.73 2.28
C LEU A 236 -21.59 8.40 1.38
N GLN A 237 -22.40 7.60 0.68
CA GLN A 237 -23.51 8.11 -0.13
C GLN A 237 -24.56 8.83 0.74
N VAL A 238 -24.98 8.19 1.84
CA VAL A 238 -25.90 8.82 2.83
C VAL A 238 -25.30 10.10 3.41
N LEU A 239 -23.99 10.12 3.68
CA LEU A 239 -23.31 11.33 4.17
C LEU A 239 -23.33 12.45 3.12
N ALA A 240 -23.01 12.15 1.87
CA ALA A 240 -23.04 13.13 0.80
C ALA A 240 -24.44 13.73 0.61
N ASP A 241 -25.48 12.88 0.60
CA ASP A 241 -26.87 13.30 0.51
C ASP A 241 -27.29 14.21 1.67
N SER A 242 -26.92 13.84 2.92
CA SER A 242 -27.23 14.60 4.13
C SER A 242 -26.57 15.98 4.18
N LEU A 243 -25.47 16.16 3.46
CA LEU A 243 -24.74 17.43 3.33
C LEU A 243 -25.17 18.27 2.11
N GLY A 244 -26.16 17.79 1.35
CA GLY A 244 -26.63 18.44 0.12
C GLY A 244 -25.61 18.38 -1.03
N LEU A 245 -24.79 17.33 -1.09
CA LEU A 245 -23.72 17.14 -2.07
C LEU A 245 -24.03 16.02 -3.08
N LYS A 246 -25.29 15.56 -3.17
CA LYS A 246 -25.69 14.41 -3.98
C LYS A 246 -25.22 14.51 -5.44
N ASP A 247 -25.39 15.67 -6.06
CA ASP A 247 -25.07 15.90 -7.46
C ASP A 247 -23.59 16.34 -7.68
N GLU A 248 -22.85 16.57 -6.60
CA GLU A 248 -21.48 17.10 -6.64
C GLU A 248 -20.43 16.07 -6.26
N VAL A 249 -20.86 14.94 -5.68
CA VAL A 249 -20.01 13.80 -5.33
C VAL A 249 -20.36 12.62 -6.21
N GLU A 250 -19.44 12.29 -7.11
CA GLU A 250 -19.57 11.16 -8.03
C GLU A 250 -18.94 9.90 -7.43
N PHE A 251 -19.67 8.77 -7.53
CA PHE A 251 -19.20 7.44 -7.09
C PHE A 251 -19.19 6.46 -8.28
N PRO A 252 -18.14 6.48 -9.13
CA PRO A 252 -18.08 5.63 -10.33
C PRO A 252 -17.93 4.13 -10.03
N GLY A 253 -17.68 3.77 -8.77
CA GLY A 253 -17.39 2.40 -8.39
C GLY A 253 -15.97 1.98 -8.76
N PHE A 254 -15.76 0.68 -8.95
CA PHE A 254 -14.49 0.14 -9.43
C PHE A 254 -14.37 0.39 -10.95
N VAL A 255 -13.24 0.93 -11.36
CA VAL A 255 -12.96 1.25 -12.77
C VAL A 255 -11.73 0.47 -13.25
N ALA A 256 -11.62 0.28 -14.57
CA ALA A 256 -10.43 -0.30 -15.19
C ALA A 256 -9.17 0.56 -14.91
N THR A 257 -8.01 -0.04 -15.05
CA THR A 257 -6.75 0.65 -14.72
C THR A 257 -6.50 1.86 -15.64
N GLU A 258 -6.86 1.76 -16.88
CA GLU A 258 -6.74 2.82 -17.89
C GLU A 258 -7.59 4.03 -17.51
N ASP A 259 -8.86 3.79 -17.14
CA ASP A 259 -9.78 4.82 -16.64
C ASP A 259 -9.30 5.44 -15.32
N LYS A 260 -8.70 4.63 -14.43
CA LYS A 260 -8.08 5.10 -13.21
C LYS A 260 -6.97 6.12 -13.50
N VAL A 261 -6.06 5.77 -14.42
CA VAL A 261 -4.93 6.61 -14.82
C VAL A 261 -5.42 7.90 -15.48
N GLU A 262 -6.39 7.80 -16.37
CA GLU A 262 -6.98 8.97 -17.06
C GLU A 262 -7.64 9.94 -16.06
N ARG A 263 -8.40 9.43 -15.10
CA ARG A 263 -9.00 10.25 -14.04
C ARG A 263 -7.93 10.92 -13.16
N MET A 264 -6.83 10.22 -12.86
CA MET A 264 -5.70 10.81 -12.13
C MET A 264 -5.08 11.97 -12.92
N ARG A 265 -4.78 11.78 -14.21
CA ARG A 265 -4.19 12.83 -15.07
C ARG A 265 -5.04 14.09 -15.10
N ARG A 266 -6.36 13.91 -15.19
CA ARG A 266 -7.31 15.00 -15.36
C ARG A 266 -7.75 15.67 -14.06
N ALA A 267 -7.58 15.03 -12.91
CA ALA A 267 -7.90 15.62 -11.61
C ALA A 267 -6.94 16.78 -11.27
N HIS A 268 -7.43 17.78 -10.55
CA HIS A 268 -6.61 18.89 -10.05
C HIS A 268 -5.81 18.50 -8.81
N VAL A 269 -6.37 17.62 -7.99
CA VAL A 269 -5.74 17.13 -6.76
C VAL A 269 -6.26 15.74 -6.42
N ALA A 270 -5.38 14.85 -6.02
CA ALA A 270 -5.76 13.56 -5.42
C ALA A 270 -5.67 13.65 -3.89
N VAL A 271 -6.56 12.93 -3.19
CA VAL A 271 -6.64 13.01 -1.72
C VAL A 271 -6.58 11.64 -1.08
N LEU A 272 -5.69 11.48 -0.09
CA LEU A 272 -5.61 10.29 0.75
C LEU A 272 -5.81 10.65 2.22
N PRO A 273 -7.06 10.62 2.72
CA PRO A 273 -7.37 11.02 4.10
C PRO A 273 -7.25 9.89 5.12
N SER A 274 -6.60 8.79 4.75
CA SER A 274 -6.52 7.54 5.55
C SER A 274 -5.93 7.79 6.94
N LEU A 275 -6.43 7.05 7.92
CA LEU A 275 -5.87 7.01 9.28
C LEU A 275 -4.47 6.40 9.31
N LYS A 276 -4.18 5.45 8.43
CA LYS A 276 -2.91 4.73 8.34
C LYS A 276 -2.71 4.13 6.95
N GLU A 277 -1.49 4.13 6.50
CA GLU A 277 -1.04 3.44 5.29
C GLU A 277 0.35 2.83 5.51
N GLY A 278 0.73 1.87 4.68
CA GLY A 278 2.11 1.38 4.65
C GLY A 278 3.04 2.36 3.93
N TRP A 279 2.58 2.91 2.79
CA TRP A 279 3.36 3.84 1.96
C TRP A 279 2.51 4.91 1.27
N GLY A 280 1.30 4.58 0.83
CA GLY A 280 0.51 5.49 0.01
C GLY A 280 0.90 5.45 -1.47
N LEU A 281 0.95 4.25 -2.05
CA LEU A 281 1.23 4.04 -3.48
C LEU A 281 0.42 4.98 -4.38
N THR A 282 -0.84 5.21 -4.06
CA THR A 282 -1.73 6.10 -4.82
C THR A 282 -1.22 7.56 -4.87
N ASN A 283 -0.50 8.04 -3.84
CA ASN A 283 0.14 9.36 -3.89
C ASN A 283 1.22 9.40 -4.99
N ILE A 284 2.06 8.36 -5.04
CA ILE A 284 3.14 8.29 -6.04
C ILE A 284 2.57 8.02 -7.44
N GLU A 285 1.50 7.22 -7.55
CA GLU A 285 0.78 7.03 -8.82
C GLU A 285 0.23 8.37 -9.35
N ALA A 286 -0.42 9.16 -8.49
CA ALA A 286 -0.93 10.49 -8.85
C ALA A 286 0.21 11.45 -9.24
N ASN A 287 1.27 11.49 -8.45
CA ASN A 287 2.45 12.30 -8.73
C ASN A 287 3.09 11.93 -10.08
N SER A 288 3.16 10.62 -10.39
CA SER A 288 3.76 10.11 -11.64
C SER A 288 3.01 10.54 -12.90
N VAL A 289 1.72 10.83 -12.79
CA VAL A 289 0.90 11.35 -13.91
C VAL A 289 0.71 12.87 -13.89
N GLY A 290 1.45 13.59 -13.05
CA GLY A 290 1.40 15.04 -12.96
C GLY A 290 0.21 15.58 -12.16
N THR A 291 -0.21 14.85 -11.12
CA THR A 291 -1.27 15.31 -10.22
C THR A 291 -0.74 15.41 -8.80
N THR A 292 -0.84 16.61 -8.22
CA THR A 292 -0.48 16.86 -6.83
C THR A 292 -1.45 16.20 -5.85
N VAL A 293 -1.04 16.07 -4.60
CA VAL A 293 -1.81 15.33 -3.59
C VAL A 293 -2.03 16.15 -2.32
N VAL A 294 -3.13 15.84 -1.61
CA VAL A 294 -3.31 16.21 -0.20
C VAL A 294 -3.50 14.93 0.60
N ALA A 295 -2.67 14.73 1.61
CA ALA A 295 -2.72 13.51 2.41
C ALA A 295 -2.74 13.82 3.92
N ALA A 296 -3.30 12.91 4.70
CA ALA A 296 -3.21 13.01 6.15
C ALA A 296 -1.76 12.84 6.63
N ASP A 297 -1.33 13.63 7.61
CA ASP A 297 -0.02 13.47 8.26
C ASP A 297 -0.06 12.28 9.23
N VAL A 298 0.07 11.11 8.64
CA VAL A 298 0.09 9.82 9.36
C VAL A 298 1.22 8.94 8.83
N PRO A 299 1.67 7.93 9.61
CA PRO A 299 2.67 6.98 9.14
C PRO A 299 2.36 6.40 7.77
N GLY A 300 3.37 6.32 6.91
CA GLY A 300 3.29 5.88 5.53
C GLY A 300 2.87 6.98 4.56
N LEU A 301 1.81 7.74 4.82
CA LEU A 301 1.42 8.85 3.92
C LEU A 301 2.43 10.00 3.96
N LYS A 302 2.88 10.41 5.14
CA LYS A 302 3.91 11.44 5.28
C LYS A 302 5.26 11.09 4.63
N ASP A 303 5.53 9.80 4.45
CA ASP A 303 6.76 9.33 3.79
C ASP A 303 6.67 9.46 2.26
N SER A 304 5.46 9.41 1.69
CA SER A 304 5.20 9.50 0.25
C SER A 304 4.93 10.93 -0.26
N VAL A 305 4.72 11.88 0.64
CA VAL A 305 4.44 13.28 0.30
C VAL A 305 5.51 14.19 0.90
N ARG A 306 6.12 15.03 0.07
CA ARG A 306 6.98 16.14 0.53
C ARG A 306 6.10 17.36 0.72
N ASP A 307 5.78 17.69 1.98
CA ASP A 307 4.89 18.80 2.32
C ASP A 307 5.34 20.12 1.72
N GLY A 308 4.43 20.85 1.07
CA GLY A 308 4.70 22.09 0.36
C GLY A 308 5.51 21.96 -0.94
N GLN A 309 5.92 20.75 -1.33
CA GLN A 309 6.71 20.49 -2.55
C GLN A 309 5.96 19.60 -3.55
N THR A 310 5.52 18.41 -3.15
CA THR A 310 4.81 17.47 -4.04
C THR A 310 3.31 17.44 -3.79
N GLY A 311 2.86 18.16 -2.78
CA GLY A 311 1.50 18.23 -2.29
C GLY A 311 1.50 18.80 -0.88
N PHE A 312 0.40 18.59 -0.15
CA PHE A 312 0.27 19.04 1.23
C PHE A 312 -0.07 17.89 2.17
N LEU A 313 0.45 18.01 3.39
CA LEU A 313 0.02 17.23 4.53
C LEU A 313 -0.96 18.06 5.39
N TYR A 314 -1.92 17.38 6.00
CA TYR A 314 -2.81 17.96 6.99
C TYR A 314 -2.92 17.05 8.21
N GLU A 315 -3.06 17.61 9.40
CA GLU A 315 -3.24 16.83 10.62
C GLU A 315 -4.51 15.98 10.55
N TYR A 316 -4.38 14.68 10.77
CA TYR A 316 -5.50 13.73 10.66
C TYR A 316 -6.69 14.15 11.54
N GLY A 317 -7.87 14.19 10.94
CA GLY A 317 -9.11 14.60 11.60
C GLY A 317 -9.43 16.11 11.51
N GLN A 318 -8.48 16.94 11.12
CA GLN A 318 -8.67 18.38 10.96
C GLN A 318 -9.32 18.69 9.60
N ILE A 319 -10.65 18.62 9.57
CA ILE A 319 -11.45 18.74 8.34
C ILE A 319 -11.27 20.14 7.70
N ASP A 320 -11.22 21.19 8.51
CA ASP A 320 -11.04 22.56 8.04
C ASP A 320 -9.67 22.75 7.38
N ARG A 321 -8.62 22.12 7.93
CA ARG A 321 -7.28 22.15 7.33
C ARG A 321 -7.23 21.40 6.01
N LEU A 322 -7.92 20.27 5.92
CA LEU A 322 -8.06 19.58 4.64
C LEU A 322 -8.74 20.47 3.60
N ALA A 323 -9.84 21.13 3.95
CA ALA A 323 -10.54 22.06 3.07
C ALA A 323 -9.65 23.24 2.64
N GLU A 324 -8.89 23.84 3.57
CA GLU A 324 -7.92 24.91 3.29
C GLU A 324 -6.88 24.49 2.25
N LYS A 325 -6.27 23.29 2.42
CA LYS A 325 -5.27 22.77 1.47
C LYS A 325 -5.88 22.50 0.09
N LEU A 326 -7.11 21.99 0.05
CA LEU A 326 -7.84 21.76 -1.21
C LEU A 326 -8.11 23.09 -1.92
N LEU A 327 -8.66 24.09 -1.23
CA LEU A 327 -8.91 25.42 -1.78
C LEU A 327 -7.63 26.05 -2.33
N LEU A 328 -6.53 25.98 -1.56
CA LEU A 328 -5.24 26.53 -1.98
C LEU A 328 -4.77 25.96 -3.33
N ILE A 329 -4.93 24.66 -3.56
CA ILE A 329 -4.56 24.01 -4.83
C ILE A 329 -5.56 24.36 -5.94
N LEU A 330 -6.86 24.35 -5.64
CA LEU A 330 -7.91 24.51 -6.64
C LEU A 330 -8.03 25.95 -7.15
N THR A 331 -7.70 26.95 -6.33
CA THR A 331 -7.81 28.38 -6.67
C THR A 331 -6.49 29.02 -7.10
N ASN A 332 -5.34 28.38 -6.85
CA ASN A 332 -4.02 28.90 -7.22
C ASN A 332 -3.35 28.00 -8.26
N GLU A 333 -3.59 28.28 -9.52
CA GLU A 333 -3.03 27.51 -10.63
C GLU A 333 -1.50 27.52 -10.67
N GLN A 334 -0.87 28.67 -10.37
CA GLN A 334 0.60 28.76 -10.38
C GLN A 334 1.22 27.84 -9.33
N LEU A 335 0.69 27.84 -8.12
CA LEU A 335 1.12 26.95 -7.05
C LEU A 335 0.88 25.47 -7.45
N ARG A 336 -0.32 25.15 -7.97
CA ARG A 336 -0.63 23.80 -8.40
C ARG A 336 0.37 23.30 -9.43
N ARG A 337 0.65 24.07 -10.48
CA ARG A 337 1.63 23.69 -11.52
C ARG A 337 3.04 23.51 -10.95
N GLN A 338 3.44 24.32 -9.98
CA GLN A 338 4.71 24.15 -9.28
C GLN A 338 4.76 22.81 -8.52
N LEU A 339 3.71 22.50 -7.75
CA LEU A 339 3.60 21.22 -7.01
C LEU A 339 3.56 20.04 -7.97
N GLU A 340 2.81 20.11 -9.07
CA GLU A 340 2.72 19.06 -10.10
C GLU A 340 4.09 18.75 -10.73
N LYS A 341 4.89 19.78 -11.04
CA LYS A 341 6.25 19.61 -11.55
C LYS A 341 7.15 18.89 -10.55
N GLN A 342 7.17 19.35 -9.30
CA GLN A 342 7.98 18.72 -8.25
C GLN A 342 7.49 17.31 -7.91
N ALA A 343 6.17 17.05 -8.03
CA ALA A 343 5.58 15.75 -7.85
C ALA A 343 6.07 14.75 -8.93
N LEU A 344 6.16 15.16 -10.19
CA LEU A 344 6.76 14.36 -11.27
C LEU A 344 8.21 14.00 -10.95
N GLU A 345 9.04 14.99 -10.61
CA GLU A 345 10.45 14.78 -10.24
C GLU A 345 10.59 13.81 -9.04
N TRP A 346 9.72 13.93 -8.05
CA TRP A 346 9.67 13.04 -6.90
C TRP A 346 9.29 11.61 -7.28
N ALA A 347 8.23 11.43 -8.08
CA ALA A 347 7.79 10.13 -8.56
C ALA A 347 8.87 9.41 -9.38
N GLU A 348 9.74 10.15 -10.09
CA GLU A 348 10.88 9.59 -10.82
C GLU A 348 11.91 8.89 -9.94
N THR A 349 11.96 9.21 -8.67
CA THR A 349 12.86 8.54 -7.73
C THR A 349 12.45 7.10 -7.42
N PHE A 350 11.19 6.73 -7.65
CA PHE A 350 10.62 5.41 -7.35
C PHE A 350 10.60 4.51 -8.58
N ASN A 351 11.40 3.46 -8.53
CA ASN A 351 11.57 2.53 -9.65
C ASN A 351 11.66 1.11 -9.12
N TRP A 352 10.82 0.23 -9.65
CA TRP A 352 10.76 -1.17 -9.22
C TRP A 352 12.06 -1.94 -9.49
N ASP A 353 12.79 -1.65 -10.58
CA ASP A 353 14.03 -2.37 -10.88
C ASP A 353 15.14 -1.99 -9.89
N ARG A 354 15.21 -0.71 -9.50
CA ARG A 354 16.11 -0.27 -8.41
C ARG A 354 15.71 -0.85 -7.07
N ALA A 355 14.40 -0.91 -6.77
CA ALA A 355 13.89 -1.53 -5.55
C ALA A 355 14.26 -3.01 -5.49
N ALA A 356 14.03 -3.76 -6.57
CA ALA A 356 14.37 -5.18 -6.65
C ALA A 356 15.88 -5.45 -6.54
N LYS A 357 16.74 -4.63 -7.14
CA LYS A 357 18.20 -4.74 -6.97
C LYS A 357 18.64 -4.51 -5.52
N LYS A 358 18.04 -3.53 -4.83
CA LYS A 358 18.30 -3.34 -3.40
C LYS A 358 17.82 -4.53 -2.57
N PHE A 359 16.64 -5.06 -2.91
CA PHE A 359 16.07 -6.21 -2.24
C PHE A 359 16.94 -7.47 -2.45
N GLU A 360 17.40 -7.71 -3.68
CA GLU A 360 18.34 -8.78 -3.99
C GLU A 360 19.64 -8.68 -3.16
N LYS A 361 20.19 -7.47 -3.03
CA LYS A 361 21.38 -7.23 -2.19
C LYS A 361 21.12 -7.63 -0.73
N VAL A 362 19.97 -7.26 -0.18
CA VAL A 362 19.60 -7.64 1.20
C VAL A 362 19.45 -9.16 1.33
N LEU A 363 18.92 -9.86 0.30
CA LEU A 363 18.88 -11.33 0.31
C LEU A 363 20.27 -11.96 0.37
N PHE A 364 21.24 -11.42 -0.36
CA PHE A 364 22.66 -11.88 -0.27
C PHE A 364 23.26 -11.60 1.10
N GLU A 365 23.05 -10.41 1.67
CA GLU A 365 23.50 -10.05 3.02
C GLU A 365 22.97 -11.03 4.08
N VAL A 366 21.67 -11.42 3.97
CA VAL A 366 21.09 -12.44 4.87
C VAL A 366 21.75 -13.80 4.68
N LEU A 367 22.16 -14.15 3.46
CA LEU A 367 22.86 -15.42 3.19
C LEU A 367 24.31 -15.42 3.70
N GLU A 368 24.96 -14.28 3.72
CA GLU A 368 26.35 -14.13 4.20
C GLU A 368 26.46 -14.03 5.73
N THR A 369 25.40 -13.55 6.40
CA THR A 369 25.39 -13.45 7.87
C THR A 369 25.52 -14.85 8.47
N GLU A 370 26.58 -15.10 9.21
CA GLU A 370 26.76 -16.34 9.96
C GLU A 370 25.63 -16.53 10.98
N LYS A 371 25.33 -17.80 11.28
CA LYS A 371 24.24 -18.20 12.21
C LYS A 371 24.51 -17.73 13.64
#